data_96588547b13e8c074fa79b86326bd0ef
#
_entry.id   96588547b13e8c074fa79b86326bd0ef
#
_cell.length_a   1.000
_cell.length_b   1.000
_cell.length_c   1.000
_cell.angle_alpha   90.00
_cell.angle_beta   90.00
_cell.angle_gamma   90.00
#
_symmetry.space_group_name_H-M   'P 1'
#
loop_
_entity.id
_entity.type
_entity.pdbx_description
1 polymer ?
#
loop_
_entity_poly.entity_id
_entity_poly.type
_entity_poly.pdbx_seq_one_letter_code
_entity_poly.pdbx_strand_id
1 'polypeptide(L)'
;MALESKQINSVSLDTIGINGIDTQTTATALSPNWFTKADNVVYTEGGKVAFRKGLKQGTLTGGAKVGSMAEHYNGTSNLLFAATVGNIYTLDLTDKDNAWTAAFATGASTSDWQFRNFNSDLLAAQGGEDCLVYKNATSWAKLKDVTGYSAPPGVTTFDPSCMLGFYGRAWAGGISEENDVLYYSKLLDSKLWATSDTGGFIDLKSVWGNDEIVAIEAFAGKLAIFGKENIAIYNNPDIIADIVLDEVIQGIGCISRDSIQSIGDDL
;
A
#
# COMPACT_ATOMS: atom_id res chain seq x y z
N MET A 1 66.94 37.36 -20.44
CA MET A 1 65.48 37.51 -20.40
C MET A 1 64.97 36.30 -19.65
N ALA A 2 64.70 36.45 -18.36
CA ALA A 2 64.20 35.32 -17.55
C ALA A 2 62.69 35.20 -17.75
N LEU A 3 62.22 34.01 -18.16
CA LEU A 3 60.84 33.68 -18.25
C LEU A 3 60.28 33.58 -16.82
N GLU A 4 59.44 34.52 -16.42
CA GLU A 4 58.68 34.37 -15.18
C GLU A 4 57.77 33.16 -15.30
N SER A 5 57.97 32.17 -14.44
CA SER A 5 57.05 31.04 -14.34
C SER A 5 55.75 31.52 -13.74
N LYS A 6 54.68 31.53 -14.55
CA LYS A 6 53.33 31.83 -14.10
C LYS A 6 52.93 30.72 -13.11
N GLN A 7 52.88 31.02 -11.82
CA GLN A 7 52.33 30.11 -10.84
C GLN A 7 50.85 29.89 -11.14
N ILE A 8 50.48 28.66 -11.50
CA ILE A 8 49.10 28.25 -11.62
C ILE A 8 48.65 27.84 -10.22
N ASN A 9 47.86 28.68 -9.60
CA ASN A 9 47.19 28.31 -8.35
C ASN A 9 46.09 27.30 -8.65
N SER A 10 46.29 26.03 -8.30
CA SER A 10 45.25 25.04 -8.39
C SER A 10 44.41 25.11 -7.12
N VAL A 11 43.10 25.23 -7.29
CA VAL A 11 42.14 25.08 -6.20
C VAL A 11 41.61 23.67 -6.22
N SER A 12 41.84 22.91 -5.17
CA SER A 12 41.21 21.59 -5.01
C SER A 12 39.84 21.76 -4.36
N LEU A 13 38.83 21.20 -4.98
CA LEU A 13 37.47 21.13 -4.44
C LEU A 13 37.23 19.70 -3.96
N ASP A 14 37.34 19.45 -2.65
CA ASP A 14 37.25 18.13 -2.10
C ASP A 14 35.80 17.61 -2.01
N THR A 15 34.84 18.49 -1.78
CA THR A 15 33.42 18.12 -1.62
C THR A 15 32.51 19.20 -2.22
N ILE A 16 32.01 18.94 -3.43
CA ILE A 16 31.10 19.88 -4.11
C ILE A 16 29.68 19.62 -3.67
N GLY A 17 28.98 20.64 -3.16
CA GLY A 17 27.54 20.61 -2.91
C GLY A 17 27.09 19.64 -1.80
N ILE A 18 27.98 19.21 -0.90
CA ILE A 18 27.67 18.24 0.16
C ILE A 18 26.57 18.73 1.12
N ASN A 19 26.41 20.04 1.25
CA ASN A 19 25.41 20.64 2.13
C ASN A 19 24.03 20.77 1.47
N GLY A 20 23.89 20.41 0.17
CA GLY A 20 22.63 20.48 -0.56
C GLY A 20 22.49 21.70 -1.45
N ILE A 21 21.26 22.20 -1.60
CA ILE A 21 20.90 23.33 -2.45
C ILE A 21 20.63 24.57 -1.59
N ASP A 22 21.31 25.69 -1.88
CA ASP A 22 21.00 26.99 -1.31
C ASP A 22 20.46 27.90 -2.43
N THR A 23 19.22 28.31 -2.29
CA THR A 23 18.53 29.21 -3.21
C THR A 23 18.43 30.65 -2.71
N GLN A 24 18.92 30.93 -1.50
CA GLN A 24 18.83 32.26 -0.87
C GLN A 24 20.09 33.08 -1.07
N THR A 25 21.26 32.43 -1.08
CA THR A 25 22.54 33.08 -1.25
C THR A 25 22.85 33.29 -2.71
N THR A 26 23.41 34.47 -3.06
CA THR A 26 23.83 34.75 -4.43
C THR A 26 24.96 33.79 -4.86
N ALA A 27 24.94 33.34 -6.11
CA ALA A 27 25.88 32.34 -6.63
C ALA A 27 27.37 32.74 -6.47
N THR A 28 27.66 34.05 -6.43
CA THR A 28 29.02 34.60 -6.24
C THR A 28 29.50 34.55 -4.80
N ALA A 29 28.58 34.50 -3.83
CA ALA A 29 28.88 34.43 -2.40
C ALA A 29 28.74 33.00 -1.83
N LEU A 30 28.27 32.06 -2.66
CA LEU A 30 28.01 30.70 -2.24
C LEU A 30 29.32 29.90 -2.09
N SER A 31 29.46 29.18 -0.97
CA SER A 31 30.56 28.25 -0.79
C SER A 31 30.45 27.08 -1.77
N PRO A 32 31.55 26.51 -2.28
CA PRO A 32 31.54 25.33 -3.15
C PRO A 32 30.83 24.10 -2.58
N ASN A 33 30.60 24.07 -1.29
CA ASN A 33 29.88 22.97 -0.60
C ASN A 33 28.36 23.02 -0.81
N TRP A 34 27.83 24.01 -1.51
CA TRP A 34 26.42 24.17 -1.85
C TRP A 34 26.20 24.20 -3.36
N PHE A 35 25.09 23.66 -3.79
CA PHE A 35 24.60 23.87 -5.15
C PHE A 35 23.63 25.02 -5.23
N THR A 36 23.68 25.77 -6.32
CA THR A 36 22.62 26.71 -6.72
C THR A 36 21.46 25.97 -7.40
N LYS A 37 21.80 24.87 -8.08
CA LYS A 37 20.82 24.01 -8.78
C LYS A 37 21.40 22.60 -8.90
N ALA A 38 20.57 21.58 -8.64
CA ALA A 38 20.95 20.18 -8.74
C ALA A 38 19.80 19.39 -9.38
N ASP A 39 19.87 19.20 -10.68
CA ASP A 39 18.87 18.43 -11.43
C ASP A 39 19.42 17.03 -11.73
N ASN A 40 18.63 15.99 -11.40
CA ASN A 40 18.96 14.57 -11.65
C ASN A 40 20.32 14.11 -11.11
N VAL A 41 20.72 14.62 -9.95
CA VAL A 41 21.92 14.19 -9.25
C VAL A 41 21.58 13.53 -7.92
N VAL A 42 22.42 12.58 -7.50
CA VAL A 42 22.38 11.92 -6.20
C VAL A 42 23.77 11.91 -5.60
N TYR A 43 23.84 11.97 -4.28
CA TYR A 43 25.06 11.71 -3.54
C TYR A 43 25.18 10.23 -3.31
N THR A 44 26.34 9.67 -3.62
CA THR A 44 26.67 8.28 -3.31
C THR A 44 27.37 8.19 -1.96
N GLU A 45 27.36 7.02 -1.37
CA GLU A 45 28.21 6.68 -0.23
C GLU A 45 29.67 7.00 -0.57
N GLY A 46 30.30 7.87 0.16
CA GLY A 46 31.65 8.38 -0.11
C GLY A 46 31.70 9.79 -0.69
N GLY A 47 30.59 10.53 -0.71
CA GLY A 47 30.55 11.96 -1.02
C GLY A 47 30.74 12.31 -2.49
N LYS A 48 30.56 11.36 -3.40
CA LYS A 48 30.61 11.61 -4.85
C LYS A 48 29.25 12.01 -5.39
N VAL A 49 29.24 13.01 -6.26
CA VAL A 49 28.05 13.39 -7.02
C VAL A 49 27.95 12.49 -8.25
N ALA A 50 26.83 11.83 -8.40
CA ALA A 50 26.53 10.99 -9.56
C ALA A 50 25.21 11.43 -10.20
N PHE A 51 25.04 11.17 -11.49
CA PHE A 51 23.76 11.33 -12.14
C PHE A 51 22.77 10.26 -11.62
N ARG A 52 21.54 10.69 -11.39
CA ARG A 52 20.47 9.77 -11.13
C ARG A 52 20.34 8.78 -12.30
N LYS A 53 20.17 7.50 -11.99
CA LYS A 53 19.90 6.51 -13.04
C LYS A 53 18.63 6.89 -13.79
N GLY A 54 18.65 6.75 -15.11
CA GLY A 54 17.49 6.97 -15.97
C GLY A 54 16.33 6.06 -15.53
N LEU A 55 15.11 6.58 -15.70
CA LEU A 55 13.90 5.78 -15.53
C LEU A 55 13.57 5.13 -16.88
N LYS A 56 13.37 3.81 -16.89
CA LYS A 56 12.78 3.11 -18.02
C LYS A 56 11.26 3.20 -17.89
N GLN A 57 10.60 3.76 -18.88
CA GLN A 57 9.14 3.80 -18.91
C GLN A 57 8.61 2.39 -19.22
N GLY A 58 7.81 1.83 -18.32
CA GLY A 58 6.98 0.67 -18.62
C GLY A 58 5.75 1.13 -19.41
N THR A 59 5.41 0.44 -20.49
CA THR A 59 4.21 0.75 -21.28
C THR A 59 3.15 -0.31 -21.00
N LEU A 60 2.01 0.13 -20.45
CA LEU A 60 0.81 -0.70 -20.39
C LEU A 60 0.13 -0.73 -21.77
N THR A 61 -0.33 -1.89 -22.17
CA THR A 61 -1.10 -2.03 -23.41
C THR A 61 -2.34 -1.14 -23.34
N GLY A 62 -2.51 -0.26 -24.33
CA GLY A 62 -3.65 0.67 -24.38
C GLY A 62 -3.48 2.00 -23.67
N GLY A 63 -2.30 2.28 -23.05
CA GLY A 63 -2.01 3.58 -22.41
C GLY A 63 -2.90 3.93 -21.22
N ALA A 64 -3.47 2.93 -20.54
CA ALA A 64 -4.39 3.13 -19.44
C ALA A 64 -3.69 3.76 -18.22
N LYS A 65 -4.40 4.66 -17.54
CA LYS A 65 -3.93 5.27 -16.29
C LYS A 65 -3.94 4.23 -15.18
N VAL A 66 -2.83 4.09 -14.48
CA VAL A 66 -2.72 3.27 -13.26
C VAL A 66 -3.27 4.06 -12.09
N GLY A 67 -4.20 3.46 -11.34
CA GLY A 67 -4.75 4.01 -10.10
C GLY A 67 -4.08 3.44 -8.85
N SER A 68 -3.80 2.14 -8.85
CA SER A 68 -3.23 1.45 -7.70
C SER A 68 -2.15 0.47 -8.13
N MET A 69 -1.17 0.23 -7.26
CA MET A 69 -0.07 -0.71 -7.51
C MET A 69 0.26 -1.50 -6.24
N ALA A 70 0.74 -2.72 -6.43
CA ALA A 70 1.24 -3.55 -5.33
C ALA A 70 2.36 -4.47 -5.78
N GLU A 71 3.27 -4.73 -4.87
CA GLU A 71 4.28 -5.77 -5.01
C GLU A 71 3.86 -7.02 -4.24
N HIS A 72 4.07 -8.18 -4.83
CA HIS A 72 3.78 -9.47 -4.23
C HIS A 72 4.88 -10.47 -4.57
N TYR A 73 5.36 -11.17 -3.54
CA TYR A 73 6.27 -12.31 -3.72
C TYR A 73 5.45 -13.61 -3.76
N ASN A 74 5.48 -14.28 -4.89
CA ASN A 74 4.69 -15.49 -5.10
C ASN A 74 5.40 -16.80 -4.69
N GLY A 75 6.50 -16.71 -3.96
CA GLY A 75 7.34 -17.86 -3.59
C GLY A 75 8.48 -18.14 -4.58
N THR A 76 8.44 -17.58 -5.78
CA THR A 76 9.44 -17.76 -6.83
C THR A 76 9.96 -16.43 -7.39
N SER A 77 9.06 -15.51 -7.69
CA SER A 77 9.35 -14.22 -8.29
C SER A 77 8.69 -13.09 -7.53
N ASN A 78 9.28 -11.90 -7.58
CA ASN A 78 8.64 -10.66 -7.22
C ASN A 78 7.81 -10.18 -8.41
N LEU A 79 6.52 -10.06 -8.19
CA LEU A 79 5.55 -9.57 -9.17
C LEU A 79 5.11 -8.17 -8.76
N LEU A 80 4.97 -7.30 -9.74
CA LEU A 80 4.35 -6.00 -9.59
C LEU A 80 2.98 -6.03 -10.27
N PHE A 81 1.95 -5.68 -9.53
CA PHE A 81 0.60 -5.55 -10.04
C PHE A 81 0.22 -4.09 -10.20
N ALA A 82 -0.49 -3.76 -11.26
CA ALA A 82 -1.01 -2.43 -11.53
C ALA A 82 -2.48 -2.52 -11.92
N ALA A 83 -3.33 -1.83 -11.19
CA ALA A 83 -4.75 -1.73 -11.51
C ALA A 83 -5.04 -0.49 -12.36
N THR A 84 -5.82 -0.72 -13.39
CA THR A 84 -6.42 0.31 -14.25
C THR A 84 -7.93 0.17 -14.22
N VAL A 85 -8.64 1.07 -14.85
CA VAL A 85 -10.07 0.87 -15.07
C VAL A 85 -10.30 -0.41 -15.87
N GLY A 86 -11.02 -1.35 -15.29
CA GLY A 86 -11.42 -2.62 -15.89
C GLY A 86 -10.37 -3.74 -15.92
N ASN A 87 -9.10 -3.49 -15.57
CA ASN A 87 -8.07 -4.53 -15.67
C ASN A 87 -7.01 -4.44 -14.57
N ILE A 88 -6.46 -5.60 -14.19
CA ILE A 88 -5.22 -5.73 -13.44
C ILE A 88 -4.14 -6.26 -14.37
N TYR A 89 -2.98 -5.63 -14.36
CA TYR A 89 -1.79 -6.01 -15.11
C TYR A 89 -0.74 -6.56 -14.18
N THR A 90 0.09 -7.47 -14.69
CA THR A 90 1.23 -8.06 -13.98
C THR A 90 2.52 -7.76 -14.71
N LEU A 91 3.56 -7.47 -13.94
CA LEU A 91 4.94 -7.37 -14.39
C LEU A 91 5.80 -8.28 -13.51
N ASP A 92 6.51 -9.22 -14.13
CA ASP A 92 7.55 -9.99 -13.42
C ASP A 92 8.82 -9.14 -13.35
N LEU A 93 9.25 -8.80 -12.13
CA LEU A 93 10.43 -7.96 -11.91
C LEU A 93 11.74 -8.64 -12.28
N THR A 94 11.72 -9.96 -12.52
CA THR A 94 12.87 -10.71 -13.06
C THR A 94 12.97 -10.63 -14.57
N ASP A 95 11.89 -10.23 -15.26
CA ASP A 95 11.86 -10.04 -16.70
C ASP A 95 12.62 -8.77 -17.10
N LYS A 96 13.66 -8.95 -17.90
CA LYS A 96 14.51 -7.85 -18.39
C LYS A 96 13.79 -6.90 -19.36
N ASP A 97 12.77 -7.40 -20.03
CA ASP A 97 12.01 -6.61 -21.02
C ASP A 97 10.94 -5.72 -20.36
N ASN A 98 10.64 -5.97 -19.09
CA ASN A 98 9.65 -5.22 -18.31
C ASN A 98 8.32 -5.04 -19.07
N ALA A 99 7.84 -6.13 -19.66
CA ALA A 99 6.58 -6.14 -20.37
C ALA A 99 5.42 -6.38 -19.41
N TRP A 100 4.50 -5.43 -19.34
CA TRP A 100 3.25 -5.60 -18.61
C TRP A 100 2.31 -6.51 -19.38
N THR A 101 1.77 -7.51 -18.71
CA THR A 101 0.75 -8.40 -19.27
C THR A 101 -0.58 -8.20 -18.57
N ALA A 102 -1.69 -8.23 -19.32
CA ALA A 102 -3.02 -8.21 -18.71
C ALA A 102 -3.24 -9.53 -17.96
N ALA A 103 -3.40 -9.44 -16.65
CA ALA A 103 -3.55 -10.62 -15.79
C ALA A 103 -5.01 -10.95 -15.53
N PHE A 104 -5.87 -9.93 -15.40
CA PHE A 104 -7.27 -10.14 -15.05
C PHE A 104 -8.15 -8.99 -15.51
N ALA A 105 -9.28 -9.31 -16.14
CA ALA A 105 -10.32 -8.33 -16.46
C ALA A 105 -11.28 -8.21 -15.26
N THR A 106 -11.24 -7.08 -14.58
CA THR A 106 -12.08 -6.83 -13.40
C THR A 106 -13.49 -6.39 -13.78
N GLY A 107 -13.62 -5.68 -14.90
CA GLY A 107 -14.85 -5.01 -15.28
C GLY A 107 -15.18 -3.78 -14.41
N ALA A 108 -14.34 -3.45 -13.45
CA ALA A 108 -14.56 -2.35 -12.51
C ALA A 108 -14.56 -0.99 -13.22
N SER A 109 -15.38 -0.07 -12.74
CA SER A 109 -15.52 1.28 -13.28
C SER A 109 -14.42 2.24 -12.81
N THR A 110 -13.67 1.87 -11.79
CA THR A 110 -12.54 2.65 -11.24
C THR A 110 -11.27 1.80 -11.17
N SER A 111 -10.15 2.42 -10.87
CA SER A 111 -8.84 1.77 -10.72
C SER A 111 -8.30 1.83 -9.28
N ASP A 112 -9.17 2.22 -8.35
CA ASP A 112 -8.82 2.45 -6.95
C ASP A 112 -8.94 1.16 -6.13
N TRP A 113 -8.03 0.24 -6.34
CA TRP A 113 -7.95 -1.02 -5.62
C TRP A 113 -6.99 -0.92 -4.44
N GLN A 114 -7.42 -1.38 -3.26
CA GLN A 114 -6.51 -1.64 -2.15
C GLN A 114 -5.98 -3.07 -2.26
N PHE A 115 -4.67 -3.20 -2.32
CA PHE A 115 -4.00 -4.49 -2.33
C PHE A 115 -3.40 -4.80 -0.96
N ARG A 116 -3.61 -6.03 -0.47
CA ARG A 116 -3.05 -6.48 0.82
C ARG A 116 -2.47 -7.87 0.68
N ASN A 117 -1.19 -8.01 1.00
CA ASN A 117 -0.55 -9.30 1.12
C ASN A 117 -1.09 -10.03 2.35
N PHE A 118 -1.50 -11.26 2.15
CA PHE A 118 -2.00 -12.11 3.22
C PHE A 118 -1.49 -13.53 3.03
N ASN A 119 -0.62 -13.99 3.92
CA ASN A 119 0.04 -15.28 3.80
C ASN A 119 0.75 -15.39 2.43
N SER A 120 0.37 -16.33 1.58
CA SER A 120 0.88 -16.48 0.19
C SER A 120 -0.06 -15.89 -0.85
N ASP A 121 -1.16 -15.29 -0.44
CA ASP A 121 -2.16 -14.69 -1.32
C ASP A 121 -1.99 -13.17 -1.37
N LEU A 122 -2.41 -12.54 -2.47
CA LEU A 122 -2.61 -11.11 -2.56
C LEU A 122 -4.11 -10.85 -2.72
N LEU A 123 -4.68 -10.13 -1.77
CA LEU A 123 -6.09 -9.74 -1.79
C LEU A 123 -6.24 -8.35 -2.41
N ALA A 124 -7.36 -8.12 -3.11
CA ALA A 124 -7.68 -6.80 -3.65
C ALA A 124 -9.15 -6.45 -3.37
N ALA A 125 -9.36 -5.27 -2.81
CA ALA A 125 -10.65 -4.72 -2.42
C ALA A 125 -10.86 -3.33 -3.02
N GLN A 126 -12.09 -3.00 -3.43
CA GLN A 126 -12.39 -1.71 -4.03
C GLN A 126 -13.65 -1.05 -3.46
N GLY A 127 -14.57 -1.79 -2.85
CA GLY A 127 -15.92 -1.33 -2.50
C GLY A 127 -16.86 -1.34 -3.71
N GLY A 128 -18.01 -2.01 -3.56
CA GLY A 128 -18.98 -2.21 -4.64
C GLY A 128 -18.55 -3.22 -5.70
N GLU A 129 -17.36 -3.78 -5.61
CA GLU A 129 -16.84 -4.81 -6.51
C GLU A 129 -16.45 -6.06 -5.71
N ASP A 130 -16.70 -7.24 -6.29
CA ASP A 130 -16.30 -8.51 -5.65
C ASP A 130 -14.82 -8.48 -5.23
N CYS A 131 -14.52 -8.90 -4.01
CA CYS A 131 -13.14 -9.07 -3.55
C CYS A 131 -12.39 -10.03 -4.46
N LEU A 132 -11.17 -9.65 -4.85
CA LEU A 132 -10.32 -10.46 -5.70
C LEU A 132 -9.18 -11.08 -4.88
N VAL A 133 -8.70 -12.22 -5.36
CA VAL A 133 -7.53 -12.89 -4.79
C VAL A 133 -6.60 -13.38 -5.90
N TYR A 134 -5.31 -13.10 -5.74
CA TYR A 134 -4.25 -13.76 -6.48
C TYR A 134 -3.73 -14.92 -5.64
N LYS A 135 -4.04 -16.14 -6.07
CA LYS A 135 -3.83 -17.35 -5.28
C LYS A 135 -2.81 -18.29 -5.91
N ASN A 136 -2.03 -18.95 -5.03
CA ASN A 136 -1.05 -19.98 -5.43
C ASN A 136 -0.10 -19.55 -6.55
N ALA A 137 0.27 -18.28 -6.57
CA ALA A 137 1.23 -17.73 -7.51
C ALA A 137 0.87 -17.87 -9.01
N THR A 138 -0.41 -18.09 -9.34
CA THR A 138 -0.77 -18.45 -10.71
C THR A 138 -1.77 -17.51 -11.39
N SER A 139 -2.83 -17.08 -10.71
CA SER A 139 -3.87 -16.29 -11.36
C SER A 139 -4.76 -15.52 -10.37
N TRP A 140 -5.35 -14.44 -10.87
CA TRP A 140 -6.43 -13.74 -10.20
C TRP A 140 -7.74 -14.48 -10.35
N ALA A 141 -8.57 -14.41 -9.33
CA ALA A 141 -9.96 -14.86 -9.34
C ALA A 141 -10.81 -13.97 -8.43
N LYS A 142 -12.11 -13.94 -8.62
CA LYS A 142 -13.01 -13.45 -7.58
C LYS A 142 -12.94 -14.41 -6.40
N LEU A 143 -12.88 -13.89 -5.19
CA LEU A 143 -12.72 -14.72 -3.99
C LEU A 143 -13.87 -15.72 -3.84
N LYS A 144 -15.09 -15.33 -4.19
CA LYS A 144 -16.28 -16.18 -4.18
C LYS A 144 -16.21 -17.39 -5.15
N ASP A 145 -15.40 -17.30 -6.19
CA ASP A 145 -15.26 -18.37 -7.21
C ASP A 145 -14.14 -19.36 -6.85
N VAL A 146 -13.42 -19.11 -5.75
CA VAL A 146 -12.38 -20.02 -5.26
C VAL A 146 -13.00 -21.26 -4.66
N THR A 147 -12.54 -22.42 -5.06
CA THR A 147 -13.03 -23.72 -4.52
C THR A 147 -12.90 -23.76 -2.99
N GLY A 148 -14.03 -24.05 -2.34
CA GLY A 148 -14.13 -24.09 -0.88
C GLY A 148 -14.27 -22.70 -0.23
N TYR A 149 -14.64 -21.66 -0.97
CA TYR A 149 -15.02 -20.38 -0.39
C TYR A 149 -16.23 -20.52 0.52
N SER A 150 -16.17 -19.88 1.69
CA SER A 150 -17.34 -19.68 2.54
C SER A 150 -17.57 -18.20 2.80
N ALA A 151 -18.79 -17.75 2.54
CA ALA A 151 -19.16 -16.33 2.66
C ALA A 151 -19.21 -15.85 4.11
N PRO A 152 -18.96 -14.55 4.37
CA PRO A 152 -19.27 -13.94 5.65
C PRO A 152 -20.77 -14.06 5.98
N PRO A 153 -21.14 -14.20 7.25
CA PRO A 153 -22.55 -14.30 7.63
C PRO A 153 -23.30 -12.99 7.33
N GLY A 154 -24.50 -13.11 6.79
CA GLY A 154 -25.36 -11.96 6.49
C GLY A 154 -25.04 -11.22 5.20
N VAL A 155 -23.99 -11.59 4.47
CA VAL A 155 -23.52 -10.92 3.26
C VAL A 155 -23.82 -11.77 2.02
N THR A 156 -24.45 -11.17 1.04
CA THR A 156 -24.72 -11.79 -0.28
C THR A 156 -23.56 -11.52 -1.26
N THR A 157 -23.07 -10.28 -1.26
CA THR A 157 -21.95 -9.87 -2.09
C THR A 157 -20.79 -9.43 -1.20
N PHE A 158 -19.66 -10.12 -1.27
CA PHE A 158 -18.47 -9.76 -0.50
C PHE A 158 -17.64 -8.73 -1.28
N ASP A 159 -17.93 -7.46 -1.05
CA ASP A 159 -17.40 -6.29 -1.75
C ASP A 159 -16.73 -5.26 -0.82
N PRO A 160 -15.75 -5.69 0.01
CA PRO A 160 -15.15 -4.80 0.99
C PRO A 160 -14.46 -3.59 0.35
N SER A 161 -14.59 -2.42 0.98
CA SER A 161 -13.87 -1.22 0.58
C SER A 161 -12.45 -1.17 1.15
N CYS A 162 -12.21 -1.83 2.28
CA CYS A 162 -10.90 -1.89 2.92
C CYS A 162 -10.62 -3.27 3.49
N MET A 163 -9.34 -3.64 3.49
CA MET A 163 -8.85 -4.90 4.01
C MET A 163 -7.50 -4.72 4.72
N LEU A 164 -7.22 -5.63 5.67
CA LEU A 164 -5.96 -5.72 6.38
C LEU A 164 -5.58 -7.20 6.61
N GLY A 165 -4.32 -7.55 6.41
CA GLY A 165 -3.75 -8.81 6.89
C GLY A 165 -3.07 -8.59 8.24
N PHE A 166 -3.63 -9.15 9.33
CA PHE A 166 -3.09 -8.93 10.67
C PHE A 166 -3.29 -10.15 11.57
N TYR A 167 -2.26 -10.53 12.30
CA TYR A 167 -2.20 -11.73 13.15
C TYR A 167 -2.75 -13.00 12.47
N GLY A 168 -2.33 -13.21 11.22
CA GLY A 168 -2.68 -14.42 10.47
C GLY A 168 -4.14 -14.49 10.04
N ARG A 169 -4.91 -13.42 10.13
CA ARG A 169 -6.27 -13.28 9.61
C ARG A 169 -6.36 -12.16 8.60
N ALA A 170 -7.23 -12.33 7.62
CA ALA A 170 -7.65 -11.23 6.77
C ALA A 170 -8.87 -10.57 7.43
N TRP A 171 -8.80 -9.25 7.57
CA TRP A 171 -9.86 -8.40 8.08
C TRP A 171 -10.44 -7.60 6.92
N ALA A 172 -11.76 -7.41 6.89
CA ALA A 172 -12.46 -6.73 5.82
C ALA A 172 -13.60 -5.88 6.38
N GLY A 173 -13.75 -4.67 5.86
CA GLY A 173 -14.79 -3.73 6.28
C GLY A 173 -15.30 -2.88 5.13
N GLY A 174 -16.34 -2.10 5.41
CA GLY A 174 -17.00 -1.24 4.44
C GLY A 174 -17.65 -2.03 3.30
N ILE A 175 -18.35 -3.12 3.65
CA ILE A 175 -19.15 -3.91 2.72
C ILE A 175 -20.47 -3.19 2.49
N SER A 176 -20.94 -3.13 1.24
CA SER A 176 -22.10 -2.32 0.87
C SER A 176 -23.41 -2.72 1.59
N GLU A 177 -23.58 -4.01 1.90
CA GLU A 177 -24.74 -4.53 2.63
C GLU A 177 -24.66 -4.32 4.14
N GLU A 178 -23.44 -4.31 4.71
CA GLU A 178 -23.15 -4.25 6.15
C GLU A 178 -21.91 -3.36 6.39
N ASN A 179 -22.07 -2.06 6.23
CA ASN A 179 -20.94 -1.11 6.21
C ASN A 179 -20.37 -0.77 7.59
N ASP A 180 -21.06 -1.15 8.66
CA ASP A 180 -20.69 -0.99 10.05
C ASP A 180 -20.19 -2.29 10.73
N VAL A 181 -20.03 -3.35 9.94
CA VAL A 181 -19.57 -4.66 10.40
C VAL A 181 -18.16 -4.94 9.90
N LEU A 182 -17.27 -5.29 10.82
CA LEU A 182 -15.93 -5.75 10.53
C LEU A 182 -15.92 -7.29 10.48
N TYR A 183 -15.52 -7.84 9.36
CA TYR A 183 -15.38 -9.28 9.15
C TYR A 183 -13.95 -9.74 9.28
N TYR A 184 -13.75 -11.00 9.72
CA TYR A 184 -12.43 -11.62 9.75
C TYR A 184 -12.49 -13.07 9.23
N SER A 185 -11.43 -13.45 8.53
CA SER A 185 -11.29 -14.78 7.97
C SER A 185 -10.85 -15.81 9.02
N LYS A 186 -10.92 -17.08 8.67
CA LYS A 186 -10.18 -18.14 9.37
C LYS A 186 -8.68 -17.83 9.43
N LEU A 187 -8.02 -18.32 10.47
CA LEU A 187 -6.58 -18.22 10.63
C LEU A 187 -5.85 -18.82 9.42
N LEU A 188 -4.97 -18.05 8.79
CA LEU A 188 -4.14 -18.42 7.65
C LEU A 188 -4.91 -18.85 6.37
N ASP A 189 -6.21 -18.60 6.30
CA ASP A 189 -7.01 -18.94 5.11
C ASP A 189 -7.90 -17.76 4.68
N SER A 190 -7.57 -17.17 3.54
CA SER A 190 -8.24 -15.99 2.97
C SER A 190 -9.63 -16.26 2.41
N LYS A 191 -10.02 -17.54 2.23
CA LYS A 191 -11.28 -17.92 1.58
C LYS A 191 -12.41 -18.29 2.55
N LEU A 192 -12.10 -18.52 3.83
CA LEU A 192 -13.07 -19.00 4.82
C LEU A 192 -13.47 -17.89 5.78
N TRP A 193 -14.69 -17.39 5.63
CA TRP A 193 -15.23 -16.24 6.38
C TRP A 193 -16.43 -16.61 7.26
N ALA A 194 -17.06 -17.76 7.02
CA ALA A 194 -18.21 -18.19 7.80
C ALA A 194 -17.82 -18.52 9.25
N THR A 195 -18.76 -18.31 10.18
CA THR A 195 -18.58 -18.65 11.60
C THR A 195 -18.38 -20.16 11.84
N SER A 196 -18.96 -20.99 10.99
CA SER A 196 -18.73 -22.44 11.00
C SER A 196 -17.28 -22.83 10.71
N ASP A 197 -16.55 -21.97 10.00
CA ASP A 197 -15.15 -22.16 9.61
C ASP A 197 -14.17 -21.39 10.49
N THR A 198 -14.62 -20.89 11.66
CA THR A 198 -13.84 -20.04 12.57
C THR A 198 -13.48 -18.64 12.01
N GLY A 199 -14.15 -18.23 10.96
CA GLY A 199 -14.32 -16.84 10.57
C GLY A 199 -15.38 -16.18 11.46
N GLY A 200 -15.64 -14.88 11.28
CA GLY A 200 -16.67 -14.19 12.04
C GLY A 200 -16.71 -12.71 11.79
N PHE A 201 -17.33 -12.00 12.70
CA PHE A 201 -17.53 -10.56 12.57
C PHE A 201 -17.56 -9.84 13.91
N ILE A 202 -17.36 -8.54 13.87
CA ILE A 202 -17.55 -7.60 14.99
C ILE A 202 -18.53 -6.54 14.50
N ASP A 203 -19.67 -6.46 15.16
CA ASP A 203 -20.69 -5.44 14.91
C ASP A 203 -20.32 -4.16 15.67
N LEU A 204 -20.00 -3.11 14.95
CA LEU A 204 -19.59 -1.80 15.48
C LEU A 204 -20.78 -0.87 15.73
N LYS A 205 -21.97 -1.22 15.29
CA LYS A 205 -23.18 -0.39 15.46
C LYS A 205 -23.48 -0.09 16.92
N SER A 206 -23.22 -1.08 17.81
CA SER A 206 -23.35 -0.92 19.24
C SER A 206 -22.23 -0.09 19.88
N VAL A 207 -21.11 0.09 19.17
CA VAL A 207 -19.90 0.74 19.66
C VAL A 207 -19.89 2.22 19.35
N TRP A 208 -20.19 2.60 18.09
CA TRP A 208 -20.10 3.98 17.62
C TRP A 208 -21.39 4.51 16.99
N GLY A 209 -22.48 3.71 16.97
CA GLY A 209 -23.75 4.12 16.41
C GLY A 209 -23.81 3.95 14.89
N ASN A 210 -24.34 4.95 14.20
CA ASN A 210 -24.52 4.90 12.75
C ASN A 210 -23.32 5.53 12.03
N ASP A 211 -22.23 4.80 11.92
CA ASP A 211 -21.02 5.19 11.20
C ASP A 211 -20.59 4.04 10.28
N GLU A 212 -19.87 4.32 9.21
CA GLU A 212 -19.40 3.31 8.27
C GLU A 212 -17.89 3.10 8.38
N ILE A 213 -17.44 1.86 8.21
CA ILE A 213 -16.02 1.53 8.17
C ILE A 213 -15.40 2.06 6.88
N VAL A 214 -14.42 2.96 7.02
CA VAL A 214 -13.65 3.56 5.92
C VAL A 214 -12.30 2.86 5.76
N ALA A 215 -11.63 2.56 6.87
CA ALA A 215 -10.31 1.96 6.86
C ALA A 215 -10.06 1.08 8.09
N ILE A 216 -9.10 0.19 7.94
CA ILE A 216 -8.63 -0.71 9.00
C ILE A 216 -7.10 -0.70 8.95
N GLU A 217 -6.46 -0.51 10.11
CA GLU A 217 -5.00 -0.53 10.18
C GLU A 217 -4.52 -1.13 11.52
N ALA A 218 -3.30 -1.63 11.51
CA ALA A 218 -2.63 -2.13 12.72
C ALA A 218 -1.87 -0.99 13.40
N PHE A 219 -2.06 -0.84 14.71
CA PHE A 219 -1.37 0.18 15.50
C PHE A 219 -0.92 -0.38 16.84
N ALA A 220 0.38 -0.33 17.12
CA ALA A 220 0.98 -0.78 18.38
C ALA A 220 0.49 -2.17 18.84
N GLY A 221 0.31 -3.12 17.90
CA GLY A 221 -0.20 -4.46 18.18
C GLY A 221 -1.71 -4.56 18.36
N LYS A 222 -2.44 -3.44 18.21
CA LYS A 222 -3.90 -3.35 18.29
C LYS A 222 -4.49 -3.23 16.90
N LEU A 223 -5.79 -3.46 16.79
CA LEU A 223 -6.56 -3.25 15.57
C LEU A 223 -7.30 -1.92 15.68
N ALA A 224 -6.96 -0.97 14.82
CA ALA A 224 -7.62 0.32 14.71
C ALA A 224 -8.59 0.30 13.53
N ILE A 225 -9.86 0.62 13.78
CA ILE A 225 -10.95 0.66 12.82
C ILE A 225 -11.42 2.09 12.72
N PHE A 226 -11.37 2.65 11.52
CA PHE A 226 -11.70 4.03 11.26
C PHE A 226 -13.05 4.12 10.57
N GLY A 227 -13.99 4.81 11.22
CA GLY A 227 -15.21 5.29 10.62
C GLY A 227 -15.04 6.69 10.03
N LYS A 228 -16.11 7.30 9.55
CA LYS A 228 -16.11 8.68 9.09
C LYS A 228 -15.98 9.68 10.23
N GLU A 229 -16.55 9.36 11.38
CA GLU A 229 -16.65 10.24 12.55
C GLU A 229 -16.06 9.64 13.83
N ASN A 230 -15.70 8.34 13.82
CA ASN A 230 -15.23 7.63 15.01
C ASN A 230 -14.06 6.73 14.68
N ILE A 231 -13.25 6.40 15.70
CA ILE A 231 -12.19 5.41 15.65
C ILE A 231 -12.39 4.42 16.79
N ALA A 232 -12.47 3.14 16.49
CA ALA A 232 -12.53 2.07 17.48
C ALA A 232 -11.21 1.30 17.52
N ILE A 233 -10.67 1.12 18.71
CA ILE A 233 -9.40 0.42 18.94
C ILE A 233 -9.68 -0.86 19.71
N TYR A 234 -9.23 -2.00 19.18
CA TYR A 234 -9.38 -3.32 19.79
C TYR A 234 -8.04 -3.90 20.20
N ASN A 235 -7.99 -4.42 21.42
CA ASN A 235 -6.88 -5.19 21.95
C ASN A 235 -7.04 -6.69 21.62
N ASN A 236 -5.93 -7.42 21.66
CA ASN A 236 -5.83 -8.88 21.51
C ASN A 236 -6.44 -9.42 20.21
N PRO A 237 -6.21 -8.80 19.03
CA PRO A 237 -6.78 -9.29 17.77
C PRO A 237 -6.17 -10.62 17.30
N ASP A 238 -5.11 -11.08 17.94
CA ASP A 238 -4.48 -12.39 17.75
C ASP A 238 -5.33 -13.55 18.28
N ILE A 239 -6.04 -13.32 19.40
CA ILE A 239 -6.92 -14.30 20.03
C ILE A 239 -8.36 -13.81 19.98
N ILE A 240 -9.14 -14.26 19.00
CA ILE A 240 -10.50 -13.76 18.77
C ILE A 240 -11.42 -13.94 20.02
N ALA A 241 -11.20 -14.97 20.81
CA ALA A 241 -11.98 -15.17 22.04
C ALA A 241 -11.71 -14.09 23.09
N ASP A 242 -10.54 -13.46 23.03
CA ASP A 242 -10.08 -12.46 23.99
C ASP A 242 -10.04 -11.04 23.39
N ILE A 243 -10.55 -10.88 22.15
CA ILE A 243 -10.62 -9.56 21.52
C ILE A 243 -11.58 -8.66 22.32
N VAL A 244 -11.11 -7.50 22.70
CA VAL A 244 -11.87 -6.56 23.52
C VAL A 244 -11.71 -5.15 23.02
N LEU A 245 -12.80 -4.41 23.03
CA LEU A 245 -12.77 -2.96 22.76
C LEU A 245 -11.94 -2.26 23.83
N ASP A 246 -10.91 -1.57 23.42
CA ASP A 246 -10.03 -0.79 24.29
C ASP A 246 -10.50 0.65 24.43
N GLU A 247 -10.72 1.31 23.30
CA GLU A 247 -11.08 2.71 23.25
C GLU A 247 -11.96 3.04 22.05
N VAL A 248 -12.81 4.05 22.20
CA VAL A 248 -13.54 4.70 21.11
C VAL A 248 -13.25 6.18 21.13
N ILE A 249 -12.64 6.69 20.07
CA ILE A 249 -12.41 8.12 19.87
C ILE A 249 -13.55 8.65 19.01
N GLN A 250 -14.34 9.55 19.59
CA GLN A 250 -15.51 10.14 18.93
C GLN A 250 -15.20 11.52 18.35
N GLY A 251 -15.87 11.86 17.26
CA GLY A 251 -15.73 13.15 16.58
C GLY A 251 -14.46 13.30 15.76
N ILE A 252 -13.69 12.23 15.61
CA ILE A 252 -12.52 12.16 14.76
C ILE A 252 -12.62 10.85 13.98
N GLY A 253 -12.49 10.91 12.66
CA GLY A 253 -12.57 9.76 11.79
C GLY A 253 -11.68 9.93 10.55
N CYS A 254 -11.93 9.13 9.55
CA CYS A 254 -11.15 9.08 8.33
C CYS A 254 -12.05 9.24 7.10
N ILE A 255 -11.61 10.03 6.13
CA ILE A 255 -12.35 10.24 4.87
C ILE A 255 -11.92 9.25 3.79
N SER A 256 -10.65 8.82 3.81
CA SER A 256 -10.08 7.92 2.80
C SER A 256 -9.18 6.89 3.44
N ARG A 257 -9.36 5.63 3.07
CA ARG A 257 -8.52 4.50 3.54
C ARG A 257 -7.03 4.70 3.25
N ASP A 258 -6.70 5.42 2.18
CA ASP A 258 -5.32 5.61 1.73
C ASP A 258 -4.64 6.82 2.40
N SER A 259 -5.36 7.55 3.26
CA SER A 259 -4.81 8.67 4.03
C SER A 259 -4.14 8.22 5.34
N ILE A 260 -4.33 6.97 5.75
CA ILE A 260 -3.75 6.44 6.98
C ILE A 260 -2.35 5.90 6.68
N GLN A 261 -1.36 6.40 7.42
CA GLN A 261 0.02 5.95 7.30
C GLN A 261 0.63 5.77 8.69
N SER A 262 1.21 4.62 8.93
CA SER A 262 2.00 4.39 10.15
C SER A 262 3.35 5.08 10.03
N ILE A 263 3.69 5.93 10.99
CA ILE A 263 4.97 6.62 11.07
C ILE A 263 5.60 6.30 12.42
N GLY A 264 6.42 5.26 12.46
CA GLY A 264 7.01 4.79 13.71
C GLY A 264 5.94 4.23 14.65
N ASP A 265 5.80 4.85 15.82
CA ASP A 265 4.81 4.46 16.84
C ASP A 265 3.48 5.22 16.72
N ASP A 266 3.30 6.05 15.68
CA ASP A 266 2.09 6.85 15.44
C ASP A 266 1.35 6.39 14.17
N LEU A 267 0.03 6.67 14.12
CA LEU A 267 -0.87 6.49 12.97
C LEU A 267 -1.43 7.83 12.51
#